data_490544f237ccc67fe5bf6fa695dbee6a
#
_entry.id   490544f237ccc67fe5bf6fa695dbee6a
#
_cell.length_a   1.000
_cell.length_b   1.000
_cell.length_c   1.000
_cell.angle_alpha   90.00
_cell.angle_beta   90.00
_cell.angle_gamma   90.00
#
_symmetry.space_group_name_H-M   'P 1'
#
loop_
_entity.id
_entity.type
_entity.pdbx_description
1 polymer ?
#
loop_
_entity_poly.entity_id
_entity_poly.type
_entity_poly.pdbx_seq_one_letter_code
_entity_poly.pdbx_strand_id
1 'polypeptide(L)'
;FVIETHLRILDSDLIKVLKQAGLKAVKVGVESFDADVLKASGRFSVSKDQQLEKIRELENNNIQVSAMYILGFPTDNEETINNTINYSKKLNTTYAQFSVWTPYPGTPVFNEYKDKIIVNNYDEFDQYNLVYKHNLFNKEHIRKYLSKAYSSYYLRINWLFKYFKSFITS
;
A
#
# COMPACT_ATOMS: atom_id res chain seq x y z
N PHE A 1 1.81 1.65 -21.24
CA PHE A 1 0.73 2.05 -20.32
C PHE A 1 0.96 1.54 -18.90
N VAL A 2 0.21 2.07 -17.94
CA VAL A 2 0.20 1.68 -16.51
C VAL A 2 -1.22 1.30 -16.13
N ILE A 3 -1.37 0.30 -15.26
CA ILE A 3 -2.68 -0.09 -14.71
C ILE A 3 -2.64 -0.10 -13.18
N GLU A 4 -3.81 0.02 -12.58
CA GLU A 4 -4.05 -0.27 -11.18
C GLU A 4 -4.96 -1.49 -11.09
N THR A 5 -4.58 -2.48 -10.30
CA THR A 5 -5.30 -3.74 -10.22
C THR A 5 -5.02 -4.48 -8.90
N HIS A 6 -5.73 -5.57 -8.68
CA HIS A 6 -5.51 -6.45 -7.53
C HIS A 6 -4.65 -7.66 -7.93
N LEU A 7 -3.66 -8.03 -7.11
CA LEU A 7 -2.77 -9.17 -7.39
C LEU A 7 -3.53 -10.50 -7.66
N ARG A 8 -4.74 -10.65 -7.12
CA ARG A 8 -5.57 -11.85 -7.34
C ARG A 8 -5.89 -12.10 -8.82
N ILE A 9 -6.05 -11.03 -9.61
CA ILE A 9 -6.47 -11.14 -11.02
C ILE A 9 -5.30 -11.46 -11.93
N LEU A 10 -4.08 -11.13 -11.54
CA LEU A 10 -2.89 -11.33 -12.33
C LEU A 10 -2.42 -12.79 -12.23
N ASP A 11 -2.58 -13.56 -13.28
CA ASP A 11 -1.91 -14.85 -13.48
C ASP A 11 -0.79 -14.70 -14.51
N SER A 12 0.01 -15.75 -14.66
CA SER A 12 1.20 -15.73 -15.52
C SER A 12 0.88 -15.49 -17.00
N ASP A 13 -0.26 -15.96 -17.47
CA ASP A 13 -0.64 -15.79 -18.88
C ASP A 13 -1.12 -14.36 -19.14
N LEU A 14 -1.92 -13.81 -18.24
CA LEU A 14 -2.34 -12.41 -18.31
C LEU A 14 -1.14 -11.46 -18.22
N ILE A 15 -0.18 -11.72 -17.33
CA ILE A 15 1.06 -10.93 -17.21
C ILE A 15 1.84 -10.91 -18.54
N LYS A 16 1.98 -12.06 -19.21
CA LYS A 16 2.63 -12.13 -20.53
C LYS A 16 1.89 -11.33 -21.59
N VAL A 17 0.57 -11.49 -21.68
CA VAL A 17 -0.27 -10.76 -22.63
C VAL A 17 -0.20 -9.25 -22.40
N LEU A 18 -0.33 -8.82 -21.15
CA LEU A 18 -0.23 -7.40 -20.80
C LEU A 18 1.18 -6.83 -21.10
N LYS A 19 2.23 -7.61 -20.88
CA LYS A 19 3.59 -7.21 -21.26
C LYS A 19 3.75 -7.03 -22.77
N GLN A 20 3.23 -7.98 -23.56
CA GLN A 20 3.24 -7.88 -25.02
C GLN A 20 2.43 -6.68 -25.54
N ALA A 21 1.33 -6.35 -24.85
CA ALA A 21 0.52 -5.16 -25.12
C ALA A 21 1.21 -3.84 -24.68
N GLY A 22 2.39 -3.90 -24.07
CA GLY A 22 3.16 -2.71 -23.69
C GLY A 22 2.94 -2.21 -22.26
N LEU A 23 2.50 -3.09 -21.33
CA LEU A 23 2.43 -2.76 -19.90
C LEU A 23 3.83 -2.45 -19.37
N LYS A 24 4.02 -1.28 -18.75
CA LYS A 24 5.28 -0.81 -18.16
C LYS A 24 5.28 -0.87 -16.64
N ALA A 25 4.15 -0.57 -16.03
CA ALA A 25 4.04 -0.57 -14.57
C ALA A 25 2.64 -0.97 -14.10
N VAL A 26 2.58 -1.52 -12.90
CA VAL A 26 1.33 -1.88 -12.24
C VAL A 26 1.32 -1.31 -10.80
N LYS A 27 0.18 -0.74 -10.41
CA LYS A 27 -0.11 -0.39 -9.02
C LYS A 27 -0.97 -1.49 -8.42
N VAL A 28 -0.57 -1.98 -7.24
CA VAL A 28 -1.25 -3.08 -6.55
C VAL A 28 -1.50 -2.77 -5.09
N GLY A 29 -2.71 -2.98 -4.62
CA GLY A 29 -3.05 -2.90 -3.21
C GLY A 29 -2.47 -4.10 -2.46
N VAL A 30 -1.55 -3.85 -1.52
CA VAL A 30 -1.10 -4.79 -0.49
C VAL A 30 -1.81 -4.49 0.81
N GLU A 31 -2.08 -3.20 1.04
CA GLU A 31 -2.89 -2.61 2.11
C GLU A 31 -2.23 -2.77 3.50
N SER A 32 -2.36 -3.93 4.14
CA SER A 32 -1.76 -4.25 5.43
C SER A 32 -1.09 -5.63 5.41
N PHE A 33 -0.10 -5.82 6.27
CA PHE A 33 0.48 -7.14 6.53
C PHE A 33 -0.47 -8.01 7.35
N ASP A 34 -1.28 -7.41 8.21
CA ASP A 34 -2.13 -8.10 9.15
C ASP A 34 -3.46 -8.52 8.51
N ALA A 35 -3.73 -9.84 8.54
CA ALA A 35 -4.92 -10.40 7.92
C ALA A 35 -6.20 -10.04 8.68
N ASP A 36 -6.13 -9.89 10.01
CA ASP A 36 -7.29 -9.54 10.83
C ASP A 36 -7.65 -8.07 10.65
N VAL A 37 -6.66 -7.20 10.50
CA VAL A 37 -6.88 -5.78 10.12
C VAL A 37 -7.58 -5.68 8.77
N LEU A 38 -7.13 -6.44 7.77
CA LEU A 38 -7.77 -6.48 6.45
C LEU A 38 -9.20 -7.00 6.53
N LYS A 39 -9.41 -8.12 7.22
CA LYS A 39 -10.74 -8.73 7.40
C LYS A 39 -11.71 -7.79 8.11
N ALA A 40 -11.28 -7.15 9.20
CA ALA A 40 -12.09 -6.17 9.93
C ALA A 40 -12.50 -4.96 9.08
N SER A 41 -11.70 -4.65 8.05
CA SER A 41 -11.96 -3.54 7.12
C SER A 41 -12.68 -3.98 5.83
N GLY A 42 -13.17 -5.23 5.77
CA GLY A 42 -13.84 -5.78 4.59
C GLY A 42 -12.92 -5.94 3.37
N ARG A 43 -11.60 -5.97 3.59
CA ARG A 43 -10.61 -6.07 2.52
C ARG A 43 -10.06 -7.49 2.44
N PHE A 44 -9.69 -7.91 1.25
CA PHE A 44 -9.14 -9.24 0.99
C PHE A 44 -7.80 -9.11 0.29
N SER A 45 -6.87 -9.97 0.66
CA SER A 45 -5.58 -10.09 0.00
C SER A 45 -5.29 -11.54 -0.34
N VAL A 46 -4.47 -11.77 -1.36
CA VAL A 46 -3.86 -13.09 -1.58
C VAL A 46 -2.83 -13.38 -0.48
N SER A 47 -2.46 -14.64 -0.30
CA SER A 47 -1.46 -15.01 0.71
C SER A 47 -0.14 -14.25 0.49
N LYS A 48 0.67 -14.12 1.55
CA LYS A 48 1.96 -13.41 1.49
C LYS A 48 2.93 -14.04 0.51
N ASP A 49 2.91 -15.35 0.41
CA ASP A 49 3.74 -16.08 -0.56
C ASP A 49 3.29 -15.82 -1.99
N GLN A 50 1.99 -15.83 -2.25
CA GLN A 50 1.43 -15.46 -3.55
C GLN A 50 1.71 -13.99 -3.91
N GLN A 51 1.67 -13.06 -2.94
CA GLN A 51 2.05 -11.67 -3.19
C GLN A 51 3.50 -11.57 -3.66
N LEU A 52 4.41 -12.25 -2.94
CA LEU A 52 5.83 -12.24 -3.26
C LEU A 52 6.12 -12.88 -4.62
N GLU A 53 5.49 -14.02 -4.92
CA GLU A 53 5.62 -14.74 -6.20
C GLU A 53 5.16 -13.86 -7.37
N LYS A 54 3.95 -13.31 -7.30
CA LYS A 54 3.38 -12.48 -8.38
C LYS A 54 4.16 -11.18 -8.59
N ILE A 55 4.63 -10.54 -7.52
CA ILE A 55 5.45 -9.34 -7.62
C ILE A 55 6.79 -9.67 -8.30
N ARG A 56 7.44 -10.78 -7.92
CA ARG A 56 8.66 -11.23 -8.59
C ARG A 56 8.44 -11.56 -10.07
N GLU A 57 7.33 -12.20 -10.38
CA GLU A 57 6.99 -12.51 -11.78
C GLU A 57 6.80 -11.24 -12.61
N LEU A 58 6.10 -10.25 -12.11
CA LEU A 58 5.95 -8.94 -12.76
C LEU A 58 7.31 -8.28 -13.01
N GLU A 59 8.14 -8.20 -11.98
CA GLU A 59 9.45 -7.56 -12.07
C GLU A 59 10.42 -8.32 -12.98
N ASN A 60 10.38 -9.67 -12.98
CA ASN A 60 11.16 -10.51 -13.91
C ASN A 60 10.73 -10.31 -15.38
N ASN A 61 9.50 -9.90 -15.62
CA ASN A 61 9.00 -9.50 -16.95
C ASN A 61 9.29 -8.01 -17.25
N ASN A 62 10.15 -7.33 -16.48
CA ASN A 62 10.43 -5.90 -16.61
C ASN A 62 9.14 -5.03 -16.54
N ILE A 63 8.22 -5.38 -15.65
CA ILE A 63 7.05 -4.57 -15.29
C ILE A 63 7.32 -3.99 -13.91
N GLN A 64 7.38 -2.68 -13.81
CA GLN A 64 7.58 -2.00 -12.53
C GLN A 64 6.35 -2.20 -11.63
N VAL A 65 6.58 -2.44 -10.34
CA VAL A 65 5.51 -2.62 -9.36
C VAL A 65 5.53 -1.47 -8.35
N SER A 66 4.38 -0.81 -8.20
CA SER A 66 4.11 0.14 -7.13
C SER A 66 3.13 -0.50 -6.14
N ALA A 67 3.63 -0.92 -4.98
CA ALA A 67 2.78 -1.49 -3.94
C ALA A 67 2.20 -0.39 -3.05
N MET A 68 0.89 -0.46 -2.80
CA MET A 68 0.16 0.51 -1.98
C MET A 68 -0.16 -0.10 -0.62
N TYR A 69 0.16 0.65 0.43
CA TYR A 69 -0.04 0.29 1.83
C TYR A 69 -0.91 1.33 2.52
N ILE A 70 -1.74 0.90 3.45
CA ILE A 70 -2.58 1.77 4.27
C ILE A 70 -2.20 1.57 5.73
N LEU A 71 -2.01 2.67 6.45
CA LEU A 71 -1.71 2.73 7.87
C LEU A 71 -2.86 3.40 8.61
N GLY A 72 -3.05 3.04 9.88
CA GLY A 72 -4.08 3.65 10.71
C GLY A 72 -5.48 3.13 10.37
N PHE A 73 -5.64 1.86 10.06
CA PHE A 73 -6.95 1.20 10.10
C PHE A 73 -7.53 1.26 11.52
N PRO A 74 -8.86 1.25 11.68
CA PRO A 74 -9.49 1.36 13.01
C PRO A 74 -9.03 0.32 14.04
N THR A 75 -8.59 -0.85 13.57
CA THR A 75 -8.06 -1.95 14.38
C THR A 75 -6.55 -2.00 14.46
N ASP A 76 -5.84 -1.06 13.81
CA ASP A 76 -4.39 -1.00 13.88
C ASP A 76 -3.90 -0.68 15.29
N ASN A 77 -2.77 -1.27 15.62
CA ASN A 77 -1.94 -0.94 16.76
C ASN A 77 -0.47 -0.72 16.30
N GLU A 78 0.44 -0.45 17.23
CA GLU A 78 1.85 -0.22 16.90
C GLU A 78 2.50 -1.42 16.22
N GLU A 79 2.16 -2.63 16.64
CA GLU A 79 2.71 -3.86 16.08
C GLU A 79 2.25 -4.06 14.63
N THR A 80 0.94 -3.94 14.35
CA THR A 80 0.38 -4.15 12.99
C THR A 80 0.92 -3.14 12.00
N ILE A 81 1.04 -1.85 12.39
CA ILE A 81 1.66 -0.82 11.57
C ILE A 81 3.13 -1.14 11.28
N ASN A 82 3.91 -1.47 12.32
CA ASN A 82 5.32 -1.80 12.14
C ASN A 82 5.52 -3.07 11.29
N ASN A 83 4.66 -4.07 11.43
CA ASN A 83 4.66 -5.27 10.61
C ASN A 83 4.40 -4.94 9.14
N THR A 84 3.45 -4.05 8.85
CA THR A 84 3.16 -3.56 7.50
C THR A 84 4.36 -2.81 6.89
N ILE A 85 5.00 -1.92 7.65
CA ILE A 85 6.22 -1.22 7.23
C ILE A 85 7.37 -2.20 6.96
N ASN A 86 7.57 -3.19 7.83
CA ASN A 86 8.61 -4.20 7.65
C ASN A 86 8.32 -5.10 6.45
N TYR A 87 7.07 -5.45 6.23
CA TYR A 87 6.65 -6.26 5.11
C TYR A 87 6.87 -5.55 3.78
N SER A 88 6.60 -4.25 3.71
CA SER A 88 6.89 -3.46 2.50
C SER A 88 8.37 -3.56 2.09
N LYS A 89 9.28 -3.53 3.07
CA LYS A 89 10.72 -3.69 2.84
C LYS A 89 11.08 -5.10 2.36
N LYS A 90 10.37 -6.13 2.85
CA LYS A 90 10.55 -7.53 2.43
C LYS A 90 10.07 -7.76 1.00
N LEU A 91 8.92 -7.18 0.61
CA LEU A 91 8.42 -7.24 -0.77
C LEU A 91 9.35 -6.51 -1.74
N ASN A 92 9.99 -5.42 -1.30
CA ASN A 92 11.00 -4.67 -2.04
C ASN A 92 10.60 -4.34 -3.48
N THR A 93 9.37 -3.88 -3.69
CA THR A 93 8.84 -3.44 -4.99
C THR A 93 9.59 -2.24 -5.54
N THR A 94 9.42 -1.92 -6.83
CA THR A 94 10.04 -0.74 -7.46
C THR A 94 9.66 0.54 -6.73
N TYR A 95 8.38 0.69 -6.40
CA TYR A 95 7.86 1.81 -5.60
C TYR A 95 6.94 1.30 -4.49
N ALA A 96 6.86 2.05 -3.41
CA ALA A 96 5.90 1.87 -2.33
C ALA A 96 5.18 3.19 -2.04
N GLN A 97 3.87 3.14 -1.97
CA GLN A 97 3.05 4.25 -1.54
C GLN A 97 2.43 3.91 -0.19
N PHE A 98 2.55 4.82 0.77
CA PHE A 98 1.91 4.70 2.08
C PHE A 98 0.86 5.78 2.23
N SER A 99 -0.34 5.39 2.63
CA SER A 99 -1.46 6.29 2.85
C SER A 99 -2.09 6.02 4.22
N VAL A 100 -2.92 6.94 4.68
CA VAL A 100 -3.70 6.80 5.91
C VAL A 100 -5.09 6.30 5.56
N TRP A 101 -5.60 5.37 6.35
CA TRP A 101 -6.98 4.92 6.19
C TRP A 101 -7.94 6.10 6.34
N THR A 102 -8.75 6.32 5.31
CA THR A 102 -9.64 7.48 5.19
C THR A 102 -11.05 7.04 4.81
N PRO A 103 -12.05 7.24 5.69
CA PRO A 103 -13.45 7.02 5.34
C PRO A 103 -13.93 8.17 4.45
N TYR A 104 -14.02 7.94 3.13
CA TYR A 104 -14.42 8.98 2.19
C TYR A 104 -15.91 9.28 2.23
N PRO A 105 -16.32 10.56 2.19
CA PRO A 105 -17.72 10.96 2.04
C PRO A 105 -18.42 10.24 0.88
N GLY A 106 -19.65 9.83 1.10
CA GLY A 106 -20.43 9.07 0.12
C GLY A 106 -20.22 7.55 0.14
N THR A 107 -19.29 7.04 0.98
CA THR A 107 -19.10 5.59 1.16
C THR A 107 -19.88 5.06 2.38
N PRO A 108 -20.24 3.76 2.40
CA PRO A 108 -20.84 3.14 3.60
C PRO A 108 -19.98 3.31 4.84
N VAL A 109 -18.66 3.18 4.71
CA VAL A 109 -17.68 3.35 5.79
C VAL A 109 -17.72 4.78 6.36
N PHE A 110 -17.90 5.79 5.53
CA PHE A 110 -18.05 7.17 6.02
C PHE A 110 -19.26 7.31 6.94
N ASN A 111 -20.40 6.70 6.57
CA ASN A 111 -21.62 6.75 7.39
C ASN A 111 -21.42 6.07 8.74
N GLU A 112 -20.68 4.98 8.79
CA GLU A 112 -20.32 4.26 10.02
C GLU A 112 -19.42 5.10 10.95
N TYR A 113 -18.51 5.90 10.35
CA TYR A 113 -17.53 6.70 11.10
C TYR A 113 -17.89 8.17 11.22
N LYS A 114 -19.08 8.60 10.75
CA LYS A 114 -19.48 9.99 10.68
C LYS A 114 -19.32 10.74 12.03
N ASP A 115 -19.75 10.12 13.11
CA ASP A 115 -19.69 10.73 14.46
C ASP A 115 -18.27 10.70 15.06
N LYS A 116 -17.32 10.02 14.40
CA LYS A 116 -15.92 9.95 14.80
C LYS A 116 -15.02 10.85 13.94
N ILE A 117 -15.55 11.53 12.94
CA ILE A 117 -14.76 12.47 12.12
C ILE A 117 -14.32 13.64 12.98
N ILE A 118 -13.03 13.99 12.90
CA ILE A 118 -12.38 15.02 13.73
C ILE A 118 -11.89 16.21 12.91
N VAL A 119 -12.27 16.29 11.66
CA VAL A 119 -11.89 17.37 10.74
C VAL A 119 -13.14 18.05 10.19
N ASN A 120 -13.05 19.35 9.94
CA ASN A 120 -14.16 20.16 9.43
C ASN A 120 -14.01 20.50 7.94
N ASN A 121 -12.81 20.26 7.36
CA ASN A 121 -12.52 20.56 5.97
C ASN A 121 -12.31 19.27 5.17
N TYR A 122 -12.98 19.15 4.04
CA TYR A 122 -12.82 18.01 3.12
C TYR A 122 -11.44 17.95 2.47
N ASP A 123 -10.69 19.04 2.41
CA ASP A 123 -9.30 19.04 1.92
C ASP A 123 -8.36 18.17 2.77
N GLU A 124 -8.74 17.88 4.03
CA GLU A 124 -7.97 16.98 4.89
C GLU A 124 -8.17 15.48 4.57
N PHE A 125 -9.13 15.14 3.69
CA PHE A 125 -9.35 13.75 3.23
C PHE A 125 -8.39 13.38 2.09
N ASP A 126 -7.12 13.69 2.26
CA ASP A 126 -6.06 13.58 1.26
C ASP A 126 -5.25 12.27 1.34
N GLN A 127 -5.64 11.33 2.20
CA GLN A 127 -4.93 10.08 2.49
C GLN A 127 -3.59 10.25 3.23
N TYR A 128 -3.24 11.44 3.68
CA TYR A 128 -2.04 11.70 4.48
C TYR A 128 -2.35 12.17 5.88
N ASN A 129 -3.60 12.54 6.12
CA ASN A 129 -4.09 12.99 7.42
C ASN A 129 -5.02 11.95 8.07
N LEU A 130 -4.91 11.83 9.40
CA LEU A 130 -5.89 11.09 10.19
C LEU A 130 -7.14 11.97 10.38
N VAL A 131 -8.23 11.62 9.70
CA VAL A 131 -9.46 12.42 9.68
C VAL A 131 -10.54 11.96 10.68
N TYR A 132 -10.29 10.87 11.39
CA TYR A 132 -11.23 10.31 12.35
C TYR A 132 -10.56 10.02 13.70
N LYS A 133 -11.37 9.91 14.76
CA LYS A 133 -10.90 9.55 16.11
C LYS A 133 -10.52 8.08 16.14
N HIS A 134 -9.21 7.80 16.11
CA HIS A 134 -8.67 6.46 16.32
C HIS A 134 -8.55 6.17 17.82
N ASN A 135 -8.67 4.89 18.22
CA ASN A 135 -8.62 4.51 19.64
C ASN A 135 -7.22 4.69 20.27
N LEU A 136 -6.17 4.47 19.48
CA LEU A 136 -4.78 4.46 19.98
C LEU A 136 -3.91 5.60 19.42
N PHE A 137 -4.27 6.15 18.27
CA PHE A 137 -3.43 7.10 17.55
C PHE A 137 -4.09 8.47 17.41
N ASN A 138 -3.27 9.51 17.42
CA ASN A 138 -3.64 10.85 17.02
C ASN A 138 -2.96 11.23 15.68
N LYS A 139 -3.25 12.43 15.15
CA LYS A 139 -2.67 12.92 13.88
C LYS A 139 -1.13 12.90 13.88
N GLU A 140 -0.51 13.23 15.01
CA GLU A 140 0.96 13.28 15.13
C GLU A 140 1.57 11.87 15.09
N HIS A 141 0.97 10.90 15.79
CA HIS A 141 1.41 9.50 15.76
C HIS A 141 1.38 8.95 14.34
N ILE A 142 0.28 9.13 13.61
CA ILE A 142 0.14 8.63 12.24
C ILE A 142 1.13 9.32 11.29
N ARG A 143 1.35 10.63 11.45
CA ARG A 143 2.37 11.35 10.65
C ARG A 143 3.78 10.82 10.90
N LYS A 144 4.13 10.48 12.14
CA LYS A 144 5.41 9.83 12.47
C LYS A 144 5.53 8.45 11.81
N TYR A 145 4.46 7.64 11.80
CA TYR A 145 4.47 6.35 11.13
C TYR A 145 4.59 6.48 9.60
N LEU A 146 3.90 7.43 8.98
CA LEU A 146 4.07 7.72 7.55
C LEU A 146 5.51 8.11 7.23
N SER A 147 6.09 9.05 7.98
CA SER A 147 7.48 9.47 7.80
C SER A 147 8.45 8.30 7.97
N LYS A 148 8.25 7.46 9.01
CA LYS A 148 9.01 6.23 9.23
C LYS A 148 8.87 5.26 8.06
N ALA A 149 7.66 5.07 7.53
CA ALA A 149 7.40 4.17 6.42
C ALA A 149 8.18 4.60 5.17
N TYR A 150 8.03 5.86 4.75
CA TYR A 150 8.74 6.40 3.59
C TYR A 150 10.25 6.39 3.77
N SER A 151 10.77 6.92 4.88
CA SER A 151 12.21 6.99 5.11
C SER A 151 12.83 5.59 5.21
N SER A 152 12.21 4.66 5.96
CA SER A 152 12.72 3.30 6.09
C SER A 152 12.61 2.49 4.80
N TYR A 153 11.72 2.84 3.89
CA TYR A 153 11.60 2.19 2.59
C TYR A 153 12.62 2.72 1.60
N TYR A 154 12.67 4.04 1.39
CA TYR A 154 13.44 4.65 0.31
C TYR A 154 14.91 4.93 0.64
N LEU A 155 15.29 5.02 1.92
CA LEU A 155 16.68 5.23 2.32
C LEU A 155 17.47 3.90 2.48
N ARG A 156 16.93 2.77 2.01
CA ARG A 156 17.63 1.48 2.03
C ARG A 156 18.63 1.38 0.89
N ILE A 157 19.81 0.90 1.20
CA ILE A 157 20.86 0.63 0.20
C ILE A 157 20.32 -0.30 -0.91
N ASN A 158 19.60 -1.37 -0.55
CA ASN A 158 19.03 -2.32 -1.50
C ASN A 158 18.03 -1.66 -2.48
N TRP A 159 17.23 -0.69 -2.00
CA TRP A 159 16.32 0.04 -2.87
C TRP A 159 17.07 0.99 -3.80
N LEU A 160 18.07 1.69 -3.29
CA LEU A 160 18.92 2.58 -4.09
C LEU A 160 19.61 1.82 -5.23
N PHE A 161 20.20 0.65 -4.96
CA PHE A 161 20.78 -0.21 -5.99
C PHE A 161 19.75 -0.66 -7.03
N LYS A 162 18.57 -1.10 -6.59
CA LYS A 162 17.48 -1.51 -7.48
C LYS A 162 17.03 -0.35 -8.38
N TYR A 163 16.87 0.84 -7.83
CA TYR A 163 16.46 2.04 -8.54
C TYR A 163 17.51 2.45 -9.59
N PHE A 164 18.79 2.49 -9.24
CA PHE A 164 19.86 2.79 -10.20
C PHE A 164 19.94 1.75 -11.32
N LYS A 165 19.80 0.46 -11.00
CA LYS A 165 19.77 -0.59 -12.02
C LYS A 165 18.61 -0.40 -13.01
N SER A 166 17.43 0.00 -12.56
CA SER A 166 16.28 0.25 -13.44
C SER A 166 16.51 1.40 -14.42
N PHE A 167 17.34 2.39 -14.07
CA PHE A 167 17.72 3.50 -14.94
C PHE A 167 18.67 3.07 -16.07
N ILE A 168 19.54 2.09 -15.81
CA ILE A 168 20.54 1.63 -16.79
C ILE A 168 19.91 0.66 -17.80
N THR A 169 18.79 0.01 -17.43
CA THR A 169 18.13 -1.02 -18.24
C THR A 169 16.84 -0.54 -18.94
N SER A 170 16.50 0.75 -18.81
CA SER A 170 15.37 1.40 -19.51
C SER A 170 15.83 2.02 -20.81
#